data_1fcdcbd776470b57656fb1baf94566bf
#
_entry.id   1fcdcbd776470b57656fb1baf94566bf
#
_cell.length_a   1.000
_cell.length_b   1.000
_cell.length_c   1.000
_cell.angle_alpha   90.00
_cell.angle_beta   90.00
_cell.angle_gamma   90.00
#
_symmetry.space_group_name_H-M   'P 1'
#
loop_
_entity.id
_entity.type
_entity.pdbx_description
1 polymer ?
#
loop_
_entity_poly.entity_id
_entity_poly.type
_entity_poly.pdbx_seq_one_letter_code
_entity_poly.pdbx_strand_id
1 'polypeptide(L)'
;MKAQYVILRFAKYKGPEIGHIEAHNERIKEKYASNPDVDTSRSHLNFHLVTPQRKYRAEAEKQIAEAGCRTRSDSVRVVEALVTASPEFFKGKKKSEVKAYFTEALDFIREHQDPKTILSAVVHMDEKTPHMHLCFVPLTEDGRLSAKAEKAGLSKILAARKAAAKPAAEAEAVTAPPAEPCTASIPGIEVMDLEDAVQALWKAGIYAESGMGCTGPLVMMSEANHEKALEILKKAGYVG
;
A
#
# COMPACT_ATOMS: atom_id res chain seq x y z
N MET A 1 -16.51 8.05 -2.26
CA MET A 1 -15.38 7.12 -2.58
C MET A 1 -15.46 5.85 -1.74
N LYS A 2 -15.15 4.67 -2.29
CA LYS A 2 -14.99 3.46 -1.45
C LYS A 2 -13.70 3.58 -0.66
N ALA A 3 -13.74 3.31 0.63
CA ALA A 3 -12.55 3.34 1.48
C ALA A 3 -11.47 2.38 0.95
N GLN A 4 -10.25 2.88 0.83
CA GLN A 4 -9.09 2.09 0.39
C GLN A 4 -8.33 1.62 1.63
N TYR A 5 -8.03 0.33 1.70
CA TYR A 5 -7.39 -0.29 2.86
C TYR A 5 -6.07 -0.93 2.46
N VAL A 6 -5.05 -0.70 3.27
CA VAL A 6 -3.84 -1.52 3.27
C VAL A 6 -4.12 -2.77 4.10
N ILE A 7 -3.78 -3.93 3.57
CA ILE A 7 -3.98 -5.23 4.20
C ILE A 7 -2.60 -5.83 4.48
N LEU A 8 -2.36 -6.16 5.74
CA LEU A 8 -1.18 -6.87 6.19
C LEU A 8 -1.61 -8.09 7.02
N ARG A 9 -1.25 -9.28 6.56
CA ARG A 9 -1.56 -10.55 7.22
C ARG A 9 -0.27 -11.32 7.46
N PHE A 10 -0.24 -12.13 8.53
CA PHE A 10 0.90 -12.97 8.86
C PHE A 10 0.50 -14.44 8.93
N ALA A 11 1.29 -15.28 8.30
CA ALA A 11 1.24 -16.73 8.41
C ALA A 11 2.57 -17.25 8.99
N LYS A 12 2.52 -18.39 9.67
CA LYS A 12 3.66 -18.99 10.38
C LYS A 12 3.89 -20.38 9.86
N TYR A 13 5.13 -20.70 9.53
CA TYR A 13 5.48 -21.98 8.92
C TYR A 13 6.58 -22.71 9.71
N LYS A 14 6.34 -23.98 9.92
CA LYS A 14 7.31 -24.95 10.46
C LYS A 14 8.13 -25.56 9.32
N GLY A 15 9.19 -26.28 9.66
CA GLY A 15 10.11 -26.83 8.66
C GLY A 15 9.48 -27.54 7.45
N PRO A 16 8.53 -28.49 7.63
CA PRO A 16 7.92 -29.18 6.48
C PRO A 16 7.07 -28.31 5.57
N GLU A 17 6.45 -27.25 6.11
CA GLU A 17 5.51 -26.39 5.39
C GLU A 17 6.20 -25.37 4.47
N ILE A 18 7.48 -25.07 4.74
CA ILE A 18 8.26 -24.05 4.02
C ILE A 18 8.35 -24.36 2.53
N GLY A 19 8.50 -25.60 2.14
CA GLY A 19 8.56 -25.98 0.72
C GLY A 19 7.25 -25.74 -0.03
N HIS A 20 6.11 -25.76 0.65
CA HIS A 20 4.81 -25.50 0.03
C HIS A 20 4.63 -24.02 -0.27
N ILE A 21 5.01 -23.13 0.68
CA ILE A 21 4.94 -21.68 0.42
C ILE A 21 5.97 -21.24 -0.62
N GLU A 22 7.18 -21.80 -0.60
CA GLU A 22 8.18 -21.55 -1.64
C GLU A 22 7.63 -21.91 -3.02
N ALA A 23 7.02 -23.10 -3.15
CA ALA A 23 6.46 -23.54 -4.42
C ALA A 23 5.31 -22.62 -4.92
N HIS A 24 4.54 -22.04 -4.01
CA HIS A 24 3.53 -21.05 -4.36
C HIS A 24 4.15 -19.70 -4.75
N ASN A 25 5.04 -19.18 -3.93
CA ASN A 25 5.62 -17.86 -4.09
C ASN A 25 6.50 -17.78 -5.35
N GLU A 26 7.28 -18.81 -5.62
CA GLU A 26 8.18 -18.89 -6.77
C GLU A 26 7.52 -19.48 -8.04
N ARG A 27 6.20 -19.73 -8.00
CA ARG A 27 5.45 -20.31 -9.14
C ARG A 27 6.10 -21.57 -9.73
N ILE A 28 6.56 -22.49 -8.86
CA ILE A 28 7.26 -23.72 -9.29
C ILE A 28 6.31 -24.74 -9.93
N LYS A 29 4.99 -24.66 -9.62
CA LYS A 29 3.98 -25.60 -10.12
C LYS A 29 3.35 -25.09 -11.41
N GLU A 30 3.02 -26.01 -12.32
CA GLU A 30 2.30 -25.67 -13.55
C GLU A 30 0.81 -25.38 -13.31
N LYS A 31 0.22 -25.95 -12.24
CA LYS A 31 -1.19 -25.79 -11.89
C LYS A 31 -1.35 -25.55 -10.39
N TYR A 32 -2.25 -24.65 -10.05
CA TYR A 32 -2.58 -24.27 -8.67
C TYR A 32 -4.03 -24.62 -8.36
N ALA A 33 -4.34 -25.93 -8.25
CA ALA A 33 -5.71 -26.41 -8.02
C ALA A 33 -6.36 -25.83 -6.75
N SER A 34 -5.56 -25.52 -5.72
CA SER A 34 -6.02 -24.89 -4.47
C SER A 34 -6.23 -23.38 -4.56
N ASN A 35 -5.74 -22.74 -5.62
CA ASN A 35 -5.92 -21.31 -5.88
C ASN A 35 -6.25 -21.08 -7.37
N PRO A 36 -7.54 -21.18 -7.75
CA PRO A 36 -7.99 -21.05 -9.14
C PRO A 36 -7.85 -19.62 -9.69
N ASP A 37 -7.54 -18.64 -8.84
CA ASP A 37 -7.33 -17.25 -9.27
C ASP A 37 -5.94 -17.00 -9.89
N VAL A 38 -5.02 -17.98 -9.80
CA VAL A 38 -3.68 -17.90 -10.42
C VAL A 38 -3.80 -18.11 -11.92
N ASP A 39 -3.48 -17.09 -12.68
CA ASP A 39 -3.33 -17.15 -14.14
C ASP A 39 -1.86 -17.34 -14.51
N THR A 40 -1.45 -18.59 -14.71
CA THR A 40 -0.05 -18.92 -15.00
C THR A 40 0.49 -18.29 -16.28
N SER A 41 -0.37 -17.92 -17.23
CA SER A 41 0.04 -17.20 -18.45
C SER A 41 0.57 -15.80 -18.15
N ARG A 42 0.18 -15.23 -17.01
CA ARG A 42 0.59 -13.91 -16.53
C ARG A 42 1.72 -13.95 -15.50
N SER A 43 2.22 -15.13 -15.11
CA SER A 43 3.28 -15.25 -14.07
C SER A 43 4.59 -14.55 -14.46
N HIS A 44 4.82 -14.32 -15.76
CA HIS A 44 5.95 -13.51 -16.25
C HIS A 44 5.87 -12.02 -15.83
N LEU A 45 4.71 -11.55 -15.34
CA LEU A 45 4.53 -10.19 -14.81
C LEU A 45 4.95 -10.07 -13.34
N ASN A 46 5.06 -11.19 -12.63
CA ASN A 46 5.52 -11.24 -11.25
C ASN A 46 6.96 -10.73 -11.17
N PHE A 47 7.32 -10.16 -10.04
CA PHE A 47 8.68 -9.64 -9.87
C PHE A 47 9.12 -9.71 -8.41
N HIS A 48 10.44 -9.86 -8.21
CA HIS A 48 11.05 -9.84 -6.89
C HIS A 48 11.53 -8.44 -6.53
N LEU A 49 11.34 -8.06 -5.28
CA LEU A 49 12.01 -6.96 -4.60
C LEU A 49 13.21 -7.47 -3.79
N VAL A 50 13.10 -8.71 -3.27
CA VAL A 50 14.21 -9.47 -2.70
C VAL A 50 14.18 -10.86 -3.32
N THR A 51 15.21 -11.19 -4.08
CA THR A 51 15.34 -12.51 -4.73
C THR A 51 15.97 -13.49 -3.74
N PRO A 52 15.41 -14.70 -3.56
CA PRO A 52 15.97 -15.69 -2.66
C PRO A 52 17.33 -16.19 -3.19
N GLN A 53 18.33 -16.24 -2.31
CA GLN A 53 19.66 -16.73 -2.66
C GLN A 53 19.72 -18.27 -2.72
N ARG A 54 18.81 -18.93 -2.02
CA ARG A 54 18.67 -20.40 -1.88
C ARG A 54 17.21 -20.75 -1.71
N LYS A 55 16.93 -22.05 -1.67
CA LYS A 55 15.61 -22.53 -1.19
C LYS A 55 15.33 -21.99 0.21
N TYR A 56 14.10 -21.54 0.43
CA TYR A 56 13.66 -20.87 1.67
C TYR A 56 14.04 -21.67 2.92
N ARG A 57 13.79 -22.99 2.89
CA ARG A 57 14.14 -23.85 4.00
C ARG A 57 15.64 -23.88 4.29
N ALA A 58 16.46 -24.01 3.25
CA ALA A 58 17.91 -24.09 3.39
C ALA A 58 18.50 -22.78 3.93
N GLU A 59 17.99 -21.66 3.46
CA GLU A 59 18.43 -20.35 3.95
C GLU A 59 17.96 -20.10 5.39
N ALA A 60 16.73 -20.45 5.73
CA ALA A 60 16.22 -20.32 7.09
C ALA A 60 17.02 -21.19 8.08
N GLU A 61 17.31 -22.45 7.72
CA GLU A 61 18.11 -23.35 8.56
C GLU A 61 19.54 -22.82 8.76
N LYS A 62 20.15 -22.24 7.71
CA LYS A 62 21.45 -21.58 7.80
C LYS A 62 21.43 -20.40 8.77
N GLN A 63 20.51 -19.46 8.62
CA GLN A 63 20.42 -18.28 9.48
C GLN A 63 20.17 -18.66 10.96
N ILE A 64 19.31 -19.65 11.19
CA ILE A 64 19.02 -20.18 12.53
C ILE A 64 20.26 -20.80 13.16
N ALA A 65 21.05 -21.55 12.38
CA ALA A 65 22.29 -22.13 12.85
C ALA A 65 23.37 -21.08 13.15
N GLU A 66 23.52 -20.07 12.28
CA GLU A 66 24.44 -18.93 12.46
C GLU A 66 24.09 -18.11 13.72
N ALA A 67 22.79 -17.96 14.02
CA ALA A 67 22.33 -17.32 15.25
C ALA A 67 22.46 -18.19 16.51
N GLY A 68 22.90 -19.44 16.38
CA GLY A 68 23.03 -20.35 17.51
C GLY A 68 21.70 -20.77 18.15
N CYS A 69 20.58 -20.59 17.45
CA CYS A 69 19.25 -20.88 17.97
C CYS A 69 19.00 -22.38 18.15
N ARG A 70 18.50 -22.74 19.32
CA ARG A 70 17.94 -24.10 19.53
C ARG A 70 16.54 -24.17 18.95
N THR A 71 16.29 -25.18 18.12
CA THR A 71 14.96 -25.41 17.51
C THR A 71 14.36 -26.72 17.99
N ARG A 72 13.03 -26.74 18.09
CA ARG A 72 12.21 -27.95 18.27
C ARG A 72 11.57 -28.33 16.95
N SER A 73 10.98 -29.48 16.84
CA SER A 73 10.24 -29.93 15.66
C SER A 73 9.08 -29.02 15.29
N ASP A 74 8.44 -28.39 16.28
CA ASP A 74 7.31 -27.51 16.18
C ASP A 74 7.68 -26.00 16.10
N SER A 75 8.97 -25.68 16.12
CA SER A 75 9.43 -24.29 16.01
C SER A 75 9.00 -23.64 14.69
N VAL A 76 8.45 -22.44 14.77
CA VAL A 76 8.21 -21.60 13.60
C VAL A 76 9.55 -21.11 13.08
N ARG A 77 9.87 -21.42 11.84
CA ARG A 77 11.15 -21.09 11.22
C ARG A 77 11.03 -19.97 10.19
N VAL A 78 9.86 -19.84 9.60
CA VAL A 78 9.56 -18.78 8.62
C VAL A 78 8.24 -18.14 8.97
N VAL A 79 8.20 -16.82 8.85
CA VAL A 79 6.97 -16.02 8.88
C VAL A 79 6.80 -15.40 7.49
N GLU A 80 5.59 -15.47 6.99
CA GLU A 80 5.19 -14.78 5.77
C GLU A 80 4.31 -13.59 6.12
N ALA A 81 4.65 -12.42 5.60
CA ALA A 81 3.82 -11.24 5.60
C ALA A 81 3.19 -11.08 4.20
N LEU A 82 1.87 -11.20 4.12
CA LEU A 82 1.11 -10.89 2.92
C LEU A 82 0.70 -9.43 2.95
N VAL A 83 1.19 -8.65 1.99
CA VAL A 83 0.90 -7.23 1.84
C VAL A 83 0.10 -6.98 0.57
N THR A 84 -1.04 -6.31 0.69
CA THR A 84 -1.85 -5.88 -0.46
C THR A 84 -2.68 -4.65 -0.10
N ALA A 85 -3.48 -4.17 -1.03
CA ALA A 85 -4.48 -3.15 -0.81
C ALA A 85 -5.82 -3.56 -1.45
N SER A 86 -6.85 -2.74 -1.26
CA SER A 86 -8.14 -2.94 -1.93
C SER A 86 -7.96 -3.00 -3.45
N PRO A 87 -8.71 -3.83 -4.19
CA PRO A 87 -8.62 -3.91 -5.65
C PRO A 87 -8.76 -2.55 -6.34
N GLU A 88 -9.60 -1.68 -5.79
CA GLU A 88 -9.83 -0.32 -6.29
C GLU A 88 -8.58 0.54 -6.26
N PHE A 89 -7.69 0.33 -5.28
CA PHE A 89 -6.40 1.04 -5.18
C PHE A 89 -5.48 0.76 -6.38
N PHE A 90 -5.49 -0.46 -6.90
CA PHE A 90 -4.62 -0.86 -8.02
C PHE A 90 -5.25 -0.60 -9.39
N LYS A 91 -6.54 -0.27 -9.44
CA LYS A 91 -7.27 -0.06 -10.71
C LYS A 91 -6.68 1.14 -11.48
N GLY A 92 -6.23 0.88 -12.70
CA GLY A 92 -5.65 1.91 -13.57
C GLY A 92 -4.19 2.27 -13.29
N LYS A 93 -3.56 1.72 -12.23
CA LYS A 93 -2.16 1.97 -11.93
C LYS A 93 -1.22 1.28 -12.91
N LYS A 94 -0.15 1.97 -13.27
CA LYS A 94 0.95 1.42 -14.08
C LYS A 94 1.78 0.46 -13.22
N LYS A 95 2.50 -0.47 -13.88
CA LYS A 95 3.40 -1.41 -13.20
C LYS A 95 4.45 -0.70 -12.32
N SER A 96 4.93 0.46 -12.73
CA SER A 96 5.89 1.28 -11.96
C SER A 96 5.30 1.78 -10.64
N GLU A 97 4.04 2.21 -10.63
CA GLU A 97 3.34 2.69 -9.43
C GLU A 97 3.03 1.53 -8.47
N VAL A 98 2.64 0.38 -9.01
CA VAL A 98 2.46 -0.86 -8.22
C VAL A 98 3.79 -1.26 -7.59
N LYS A 99 4.90 -1.20 -8.35
CA LYS A 99 6.24 -1.48 -7.83
C LYS A 99 6.64 -0.50 -6.72
N ALA A 100 6.41 0.79 -6.90
CA ALA A 100 6.70 1.81 -5.88
C ALA A 100 5.95 1.53 -4.58
N TYR A 101 4.65 1.23 -4.65
CA TYR A 101 3.84 0.86 -3.48
C TYR A 101 4.43 -0.32 -2.69
N PHE A 102 4.82 -1.41 -3.37
CA PHE A 102 5.40 -2.57 -2.67
C PHE A 102 6.84 -2.33 -2.21
N THR A 103 7.59 -1.46 -2.87
CA THR A 103 8.91 -1.02 -2.39
C THR A 103 8.80 -0.27 -1.07
N GLU A 104 7.89 0.69 -0.97
CA GLU A 104 7.62 1.42 0.27
C GLU A 104 7.14 0.48 1.39
N ALA A 105 6.29 -0.49 1.06
CA ALA A 105 5.85 -1.50 2.02
C ALA A 105 7.00 -2.40 2.52
N LEU A 106 7.92 -2.78 1.63
CA LEU A 106 9.13 -3.52 2.00
C LEU A 106 10.05 -2.68 2.89
N ASP A 107 10.28 -1.43 2.54
CA ASP A 107 11.14 -0.53 3.31
C ASP A 107 10.57 -0.28 4.70
N PHE A 108 9.24 -0.12 4.81
CA PHE A 108 8.57 -0.10 6.11
C PHE A 108 8.83 -1.35 6.96
N ILE A 109 8.81 -2.54 6.35
CA ILE A 109 9.10 -3.78 7.09
C ILE A 109 10.57 -3.84 7.50
N ARG A 110 11.49 -3.39 6.65
CA ARG A 110 12.94 -3.32 6.92
C ARG A 110 13.32 -2.39 8.07
N GLU A 111 12.52 -1.36 8.34
CA GLU A 111 12.71 -0.49 9.51
C GLU A 111 12.48 -1.25 10.84
N HIS A 112 11.79 -2.39 10.82
CA HIS A 112 11.29 -3.08 12.00
C HIS A 112 11.68 -4.56 12.06
N GLN A 113 12.29 -5.06 11.01
CA GLN A 113 12.77 -6.43 10.85
C GLN A 113 14.18 -6.38 10.28
N ASP A 114 15.13 -7.10 10.88
CA ASP A 114 16.50 -7.16 10.33
C ASP A 114 16.45 -7.61 8.86
N PRO A 115 16.88 -6.75 7.91
CA PRO A 115 16.84 -7.06 6.48
C PRO A 115 17.58 -8.35 6.11
N LYS A 116 18.57 -8.78 6.90
CA LYS A 116 19.34 -10.01 6.69
C LYS A 116 18.48 -11.26 6.88
N THR A 117 17.41 -11.17 7.67
CA THR A 117 16.49 -12.29 7.92
C THR A 117 15.48 -12.49 6.81
N ILE A 118 15.34 -11.53 5.88
CA ILE A 118 14.39 -11.61 4.77
C ILE A 118 14.89 -12.62 3.74
N LEU A 119 14.09 -13.65 3.49
CA LEU A 119 14.39 -14.72 2.54
C LEU A 119 14.01 -14.34 1.11
N SER A 120 12.82 -13.76 0.96
CA SER A 120 12.24 -13.36 -0.33
C SER A 120 11.18 -12.29 -0.13
N ALA A 121 11.02 -11.42 -1.12
CA ALA A 121 9.88 -10.54 -1.27
C ALA A 121 9.48 -10.55 -2.75
N VAL A 122 8.42 -11.28 -3.08
CA VAL A 122 7.91 -11.45 -4.45
C VAL A 122 6.53 -10.82 -4.57
N VAL A 123 6.30 -10.09 -5.64
CA VAL A 123 5.02 -9.48 -5.96
C VAL A 123 4.34 -10.29 -7.05
N HIS A 124 3.16 -10.80 -6.74
CA HIS A 124 2.31 -11.49 -7.69
C HIS A 124 1.38 -10.51 -8.41
N MET A 125 1.45 -10.54 -9.74
CA MET A 125 0.63 -9.78 -10.67
C MET A 125 -0.30 -10.69 -11.48
N ASP A 126 -0.21 -11.99 -11.26
CA ASP A 126 -0.91 -13.06 -11.96
C ASP A 126 -2.20 -13.54 -11.27
N GLU A 127 -2.64 -12.83 -10.24
CA GLU A 127 -3.92 -13.03 -9.56
C GLU A 127 -4.82 -11.79 -9.70
N LYS A 128 -6.04 -11.84 -9.14
CA LYS A 128 -7.03 -10.74 -9.24
C LYS A 128 -6.53 -9.42 -8.71
N THR A 129 -5.76 -9.45 -7.64
CA THR A 129 -5.27 -8.25 -6.96
C THR A 129 -3.77 -8.38 -6.72
N PRO A 130 -2.94 -7.40 -7.11
CA PRO A 130 -1.52 -7.41 -6.82
C PRO A 130 -1.26 -7.56 -5.32
N HIS A 131 -0.34 -8.44 -4.95
CA HIS A 131 0.03 -8.66 -3.55
C HIS A 131 1.48 -9.12 -3.44
N MET A 132 2.10 -8.79 -2.31
CA MET A 132 3.48 -9.17 -2.02
C MET A 132 3.50 -10.26 -0.94
N HIS A 133 4.20 -11.35 -1.23
CA HIS A 133 4.63 -12.35 -0.27
C HIS A 133 6.03 -12.01 0.21
N LEU A 134 6.17 -11.63 1.46
CA LEU A 134 7.46 -11.38 2.08
C LEU A 134 7.71 -12.45 3.14
N CYS A 135 8.72 -13.29 2.91
CA CYS A 135 9.12 -14.36 3.82
C CYS A 135 10.39 -13.99 4.58
N PHE A 136 10.43 -14.21 5.88
CA PHE A 136 11.58 -13.94 6.73
C PHE A 136 11.71 -14.95 7.88
N VAL A 137 12.92 -15.07 8.43
CA VAL A 137 13.19 -15.84 9.65
C VAL A 137 12.92 -14.93 10.83
N PRO A 138 12.04 -15.32 11.79
CA PRO A 138 11.67 -14.47 12.92
C PRO A 138 12.76 -14.49 14.02
N LEU A 139 13.96 -14.02 13.68
CA LEU A 139 15.08 -13.86 14.60
C LEU A 139 14.99 -12.52 15.31
N THR A 140 15.02 -12.54 16.62
CA THR A 140 15.11 -11.35 17.47
C THR A 140 16.57 -10.89 17.59
N GLU A 141 16.82 -9.66 18.04
CA GLU A 141 18.16 -9.09 18.21
C GLU A 141 19.05 -9.94 19.14
N ASP A 142 18.45 -10.63 20.14
CA ASP A 142 19.14 -11.56 21.02
C ASP A 142 19.32 -12.96 20.44
N GLY A 143 19.11 -13.14 19.14
CA GLY A 143 19.34 -14.38 18.41
C GLY A 143 18.35 -15.50 18.71
N ARG A 144 17.11 -15.20 19.09
CA ARG A 144 16.06 -16.19 19.36
C ARG A 144 14.99 -16.20 18.29
N LEU A 145 14.34 -17.34 18.07
CA LEU A 145 13.16 -17.42 17.21
C LEU A 145 11.91 -16.97 17.97
N SER A 146 11.30 -15.86 17.55
CA SER A 146 10.09 -15.31 18.17
C SER A 146 9.07 -14.76 17.18
N ALA A 147 8.40 -15.64 16.46
CA ALA A 147 7.30 -15.27 15.55
C ALA A 147 6.11 -14.52 16.22
N LYS A 148 6.05 -14.50 17.57
CA LYS A 148 5.03 -13.76 18.32
C LYS A 148 5.46 -12.32 18.56
N ALA A 149 6.72 -12.07 18.88
CA ALA A 149 7.27 -10.75 19.14
C ALA A 149 7.27 -9.91 17.85
N GLU A 150 7.74 -10.47 16.75
CA GLU A 150 7.78 -9.84 15.43
C GLU A 150 6.39 -9.42 14.95
N LYS A 151 5.41 -10.34 14.97
CA LYS A 151 4.03 -10.03 14.61
C LYS A 151 3.45 -8.92 15.49
N ALA A 152 3.71 -8.94 16.79
CA ALA A 152 3.19 -7.95 17.72
C ALA A 152 3.81 -6.57 17.47
N GLY A 153 5.11 -6.51 17.16
CA GLY A 153 5.83 -5.29 16.81
C GLY A 153 5.23 -4.63 15.57
N LEU A 154 5.25 -5.34 14.45
CA LEU A 154 4.72 -4.84 13.17
C LEU A 154 3.23 -4.46 13.25
N SER A 155 2.40 -5.25 13.95
CA SER A 155 0.98 -4.93 14.10
C SER A 155 0.74 -3.67 14.94
N LYS A 156 1.52 -3.46 16.02
CA LYS A 156 1.43 -2.25 16.85
C LYS A 156 1.81 -1.00 16.07
N ILE A 157 2.87 -1.07 15.29
CA ILE A 157 3.36 0.05 14.50
C ILE A 157 2.39 0.41 13.37
N LEU A 158 1.82 -0.60 12.71
CA LEU A 158 0.78 -0.37 11.70
C LEU A 158 -0.47 0.28 12.32
N ALA A 159 -0.85 -0.14 13.52
CA ALA A 159 -1.95 0.47 14.27
C ALA A 159 -1.62 1.93 14.67
N ALA A 160 -0.39 2.19 15.11
CA ALA A 160 0.07 3.53 15.46
C ALA A 160 0.12 4.46 14.24
N ARG A 161 0.62 3.98 13.07
CA ARG A 161 0.58 4.75 11.81
C ARG A 161 -0.85 5.02 11.33
N LYS A 162 -1.77 4.05 11.46
CA LYS A 162 -3.20 4.29 11.18
C LYS A 162 -3.81 5.33 12.10
N ALA A 163 -3.45 5.32 13.39
CA ALA A 163 -3.90 6.31 14.35
C ALA A 163 -3.30 7.70 14.06
N ALA A 164 -2.03 7.76 13.65
CA ALA A 164 -1.36 9.00 13.28
C ALA A 164 -1.83 9.55 11.91
N ALA A 165 -2.23 8.68 10.97
CA ALA A 165 -2.81 9.07 9.69
C ALA A 165 -4.29 9.51 9.80
N LYS A 166 -4.97 9.15 10.89
CA LYS A 166 -6.36 9.54 11.14
C LYS A 166 -6.59 11.05 11.34
N PRO A 167 -5.65 11.84 11.88
CA PRO A 167 -5.84 13.29 11.98
C PRO A 167 -5.76 14.04 10.63
N ALA A 168 -5.20 13.44 9.59
CA ALA A 168 -5.17 14.08 8.25
C ALA A 168 -6.43 13.82 7.42
N ALA A 169 -7.24 12.81 7.78
CA ALA A 169 -8.52 12.51 7.11
C ALA A 169 -9.75 13.05 7.89
N GLU A 170 -9.56 13.51 9.13
CA GLU A 170 -10.47 14.35 9.90
C GLU A 170 -10.03 15.83 9.90
N ALA A 171 -9.28 16.27 8.90
CA ALA A 171 -9.21 17.68 8.57
C ALA A 171 -10.63 18.11 8.19
N GLU A 172 -11.34 18.66 9.19
CA GLU A 172 -12.57 19.42 9.11
C GLU A 172 -13.35 19.14 7.82
N ALA A 173 -14.49 18.47 7.96
CA ALA A 173 -15.53 18.55 6.94
C ALA A 173 -15.77 20.05 6.71
N VAL A 174 -15.12 20.62 5.71
CA VAL A 174 -15.30 22.03 5.37
C VAL A 174 -16.73 22.16 4.96
N THR A 175 -17.54 22.70 5.87
CA THR A 175 -18.94 22.97 5.59
C THR A 175 -18.98 24.01 4.51
N ALA A 176 -19.70 23.75 3.42
CA ALA A 176 -19.91 24.73 2.37
C ALA A 176 -20.42 26.03 2.98
N PRO A 177 -19.87 27.20 2.62
CA PRO A 177 -20.46 28.49 2.96
C PRO A 177 -21.92 28.58 2.48
N PRO A 178 -22.70 29.55 2.93
CA PRO A 178 -24.05 29.75 2.44
C PRO A 178 -24.04 29.81 0.89
N ALA A 179 -24.96 29.08 0.27
CA ALA A 179 -25.04 29.01 -1.20
C ALA A 179 -25.27 30.38 -1.83
N GLU A 180 -24.42 30.74 -2.77
CA GLU A 180 -24.50 31.96 -3.58
C GLU A 180 -24.70 31.60 -5.06
N PRO A 181 -25.38 32.46 -5.85
CA PRO A 181 -25.49 32.24 -7.29
C PRO A 181 -24.11 32.18 -7.95
N CYS A 182 -23.80 31.09 -8.61
CA CYS A 182 -22.55 30.92 -9.37
C CYS A 182 -22.70 31.60 -10.75
N THR A 183 -22.15 32.79 -10.91
CA THR A 183 -22.24 33.62 -12.12
C THR A 183 -20.92 33.74 -12.88
N ALA A 184 -19.80 33.27 -12.26
CA ALA A 184 -18.47 33.23 -12.86
C ALA A 184 -17.87 31.84 -12.77
N SER A 185 -16.84 31.56 -13.60
CA SER A 185 -16.15 30.28 -13.61
C SER A 185 -14.65 30.41 -13.87
N ILE A 186 -13.85 29.54 -13.27
CA ILE A 186 -12.41 29.42 -13.49
C ILE A 186 -12.15 28.06 -14.15
N PRO A 187 -11.78 28.03 -15.44
CA PRO A 187 -11.40 26.84 -16.17
C PRO A 187 -9.92 26.45 -15.93
N GLY A 188 -9.53 25.29 -16.44
CA GLY A 188 -8.13 24.87 -16.47
C GLY A 188 -7.65 24.14 -15.22
N ILE A 189 -8.56 23.64 -14.39
CA ILE A 189 -8.28 22.79 -13.23
C ILE A 189 -8.35 21.33 -13.67
N GLU A 190 -7.41 20.49 -13.23
CA GLU A 190 -7.47 19.06 -13.55
C GLU A 190 -8.67 18.38 -12.89
N VAL A 191 -9.26 17.39 -13.56
CA VAL A 191 -10.45 16.66 -13.07
C VAL A 191 -10.23 16.07 -11.67
N MET A 192 -9.01 15.63 -11.39
CA MET A 192 -8.64 15.02 -10.10
C MET A 192 -8.56 16.04 -8.97
N ASP A 193 -8.32 17.30 -9.28
CA ASP A 193 -8.12 18.39 -8.32
C ASP A 193 -9.36 19.26 -8.09
N LEU A 194 -10.43 19.03 -8.85
CA LEU A 194 -11.66 19.84 -8.77
C LEU A 194 -12.28 19.91 -7.38
N GLU A 195 -12.36 18.76 -6.69
CA GLU A 195 -12.96 18.68 -5.37
C GLU A 195 -12.10 19.38 -4.31
N ASP A 196 -10.77 19.23 -4.42
CA ASP A 196 -9.81 19.88 -3.52
C ASP A 196 -9.75 21.40 -3.76
N ALA A 197 -9.87 21.84 -5.01
CA ALA A 197 -9.97 23.25 -5.37
C ALA A 197 -11.24 23.90 -4.80
N VAL A 198 -12.40 23.23 -4.89
CA VAL A 198 -13.66 23.69 -4.29
C VAL A 198 -13.53 23.78 -2.76
N GLN A 199 -12.97 22.78 -2.11
CA GLN A 199 -12.75 22.78 -0.66
C GLN A 199 -11.78 23.89 -0.21
N ALA A 200 -10.76 24.20 -1.01
CA ALA A 200 -9.85 25.31 -0.73
C ALA A 200 -10.59 26.66 -0.72
N LEU A 201 -11.53 26.85 -1.62
CA LEU A 201 -12.39 28.04 -1.65
C LEU A 201 -13.37 28.10 -0.48
N TRP A 202 -13.98 26.97 -0.11
CA TRP A 202 -14.87 26.90 1.05
C TRP A 202 -14.12 27.21 2.36
N LYS A 203 -12.89 26.75 2.52
CA LYS A 203 -12.02 27.12 3.66
C LYS A 203 -11.76 28.64 3.73
N ALA A 204 -11.75 29.31 2.60
CA ALA A 204 -11.60 30.76 2.50
C ALA A 204 -12.93 31.53 2.62
N GLY A 205 -14.03 30.81 2.89
CA GLY A 205 -15.37 31.39 3.03
C GLY A 205 -16.03 31.77 1.70
N ILE A 206 -15.53 31.24 0.58
CA ILE A 206 -16.09 31.47 -0.76
C ILE A 206 -16.91 30.26 -1.17
N TYR A 207 -18.21 30.45 -1.44
CA TYR A 207 -19.03 29.39 -2.01
C TYR A 207 -18.61 29.10 -3.46
N ALA A 208 -18.38 27.85 -3.76
CA ALA A 208 -17.99 27.37 -5.09
C ALA A 208 -18.55 25.98 -5.35
N GLU A 209 -18.78 25.67 -6.62
CA GLU A 209 -19.24 24.38 -7.12
C GLU A 209 -18.32 23.90 -8.25
N SER A 210 -18.14 22.57 -8.33
CA SER A 210 -17.47 21.96 -9.47
C SER A 210 -18.43 21.79 -10.64
N GLY A 211 -17.96 22.03 -11.86
CA GLY A 211 -18.75 21.87 -13.06
C GLY A 211 -17.93 21.40 -14.26
N MET A 212 -18.64 21.10 -15.35
CA MET A 212 -18.05 20.72 -16.63
C MET A 212 -18.49 21.67 -17.69
N GLY A 213 -17.56 22.43 -18.26
CA GLY A 213 -17.82 23.33 -19.38
C GLY A 213 -17.41 22.76 -20.73
N CYS A 214 -17.66 23.50 -21.81
CA CYS A 214 -17.29 23.10 -23.18
C CYS A 214 -15.76 22.96 -23.36
N THR A 215 -14.97 23.62 -22.52
CA THR A 215 -13.50 23.60 -22.55
C THR A 215 -12.89 22.66 -21.51
N GLY A 216 -13.68 21.91 -20.75
CA GLY A 216 -13.23 20.98 -19.71
C GLY A 216 -13.75 21.30 -18.31
N PRO A 217 -13.10 20.74 -17.27
CA PRO A 217 -13.47 20.96 -15.89
C PRO A 217 -13.28 22.43 -15.47
N LEU A 218 -14.19 22.92 -14.62
CA LEU A 218 -14.15 24.28 -14.11
C LEU A 218 -14.75 24.35 -12.70
N VAL A 219 -14.34 25.38 -11.96
CA VAL A 219 -14.95 25.73 -10.67
C VAL A 219 -15.78 26.99 -10.85
N MET A 220 -17.02 26.93 -10.38
CA MET A 220 -18.01 28.01 -10.47
C MET A 220 -18.17 28.72 -9.13
N MET A 221 -18.30 30.04 -9.15
CA MET A 221 -18.50 30.88 -7.98
C MET A 221 -19.26 32.16 -8.36
N SER A 222 -19.55 33.04 -7.39
CA SER A 222 -20.11 34.32 -7.66
C SER A 222 -19.08 35.27 -8.32
N GLU A 223 -19.50 36.15 -9.22
CA GLU A 223 -18.68 37.17 -9.90
C GLU A 223 -17.90 38.02 -8.88
N ALA A 224 -18.55 38.39 -7.77
CA ALA A 224 -17.93 39.16 -6.70
C ALA A 224 -16.72 38.51 -6.06
N ASN A 225 -16.64 37.19 -6.10
CA ASN A 225 -15.57 36.41 -5.50
C ASN A 225 -14.53 35.90 -6.52
N HIS A 226 -14.74 36.16 -7.83
CA HIS A 226 -13.91 35.58 -8.90
C HIS A 226 -12.42 35.90 -8.77
N GLU A 227 -12.05 37.18 -8.59
CA GLU A 227 -10.64 37.58 -8.47
C GLU A 227 -9.95 36.93 -7.24
N LYS A 228 -10.64 36.95 -6.10
CA LYS A 228 -10.15 36.38 -4.87
C LYS A 228 -10.02 34.85 -4.96
N ALA A 229 -10.99 34.20 -5.62
CA ALA A 229 -10.96 32.76 -5.86
C ALA A 229 -9.78 32.38 -6.77
N LEU A 230 -9.56 33.15 -7.86
CA LEU A 230 -8.45 32.93 -8.79
C LEU A 230 -7.09 33.05 -8.08
N GLU A 231 -6.93 34.05 -7.20
CA GLU A 231 -5.71 34.24 -6.42
C GLU A 231 -5.43 33.05 -5.47
N ILE A 232 -6.47 32.58 -4.77
CA ILE A 232 -6.38 31.42 -3.88
C ILE A 232 -6.00 30.15 -4.64
N LEU A 233 -6.63 29.90 -5.79
CA LEU A 233 -6.38 28.72 -6.61
C LEU A 233 -5.00 28.75 -7.25
N LYS A 234 -4.51 29.92 -7.67
CA LYS A 234 -3.12 30.10 -8.14
C LYS A 234 -2.10 29.84 -7.03
N LYS A 235 -2.32 30.40 -5.85
CA LYS A 235 -1.44 30.20 -4.70
C LYS A 235 -1.39 28.74 -4.23
N ALA A 236 -2.50 28.01 -4.41
CA ALA A 236 -2.59 26.59 -4.09
C ALA A 236 -2.08 25.67 -5.23
N GLY A 237 -1.75 26.23 -6.41
CA GLY A 237 -1.19 25.48 -7.54
C GLY A 237 -2.23 24.77 -8.43
N TYR A 238 -3.51 25.08 -8.29
CA TYR A 238 -4.58 24.47 -9.09
C TYR A 238 -4.79 25.15 -10.46
N VAL A 239 -4.34 26.39 -10.60
CA VAL A 239 -4.41 27.18 -11.84
C VAL A 239 -3.06 27.85 -12.09
N GLY A 240 -2.58 27.82 -13.34
CA GLY A 240 -1.34 28.44 -13.77
C GLY A 240 -1.41 29.97 -13.98
#